data_f18dd3ca39cfe8ed4b8e5ff713857f04
#
_entry.id   f18dd3ca39cfe8ed4b8e5ff713857f04
#
_cell.length_a   1.000
_cell.length_b   1.000
_cell.length_c   1.000
_cell.angle_alpha   90.00
_cell.angle_beta   90.00
_cell.angle_gamma   90.00
#
_symmetry.space_group_name_H-M   'P 1'
#
loop_
_entity.id
_entity.type
_entity.pdbx_description
1 polymer ?
#
loop_
_entity_poly.entity_id
_entity_poly.type
_entity_poly.pdbx_seq_one_letter_code
_entity_poly.pdbx_strand_id
1 'polypeptide(L)'
;MDIDLSNAWKSGSRIIDLAISLLPNAILAIVIFIFFLILASAAKSIVRRASRRRERRQNLGLLLGQLAQVTLVVLGFLIAFSIVAPSFHASDLIKMLGIGSVAIGFAFQNILQNFLAGILILIHEPYKLGDFITVNGLEGMVEDIETRATVISTADGHRVVIPNAVLFTNPVVVRNKDNKQGLETDEAESVSVRH
;
A
#
# COMPACT_ATOMS: atom_id res chain seq x y z
N MET A 1 14.14 -50.61 38.26
CA MET A 1 13.77 -49.55 37.35
C MET A 1 12.53 -50.09 36.61
N ASP A 2 11.39 -50.04 37.31
CA ASP A 2 10.15 -50.56 36.76
C ASP A 2 9.60 -49.49 35.78
N ILE A 3 9.73 -49.79 34.49
CA ILE A 3 9.11 -49.01 33.45
C ILE A 3 7.60 -49.23 33.61
N ASP A 4 6.91 -48.21 34.09
CA ASP A 4 5.47 -48.25 34.32
C ASP A 4 4.74 -48.32 32.97
N LEU A 5 4.65 -49.55 32.45
CA LEU A 5 4.00 -49.87 31.17
C LEU A 5 2.52 -49.46 31.16
N SER A 6 1.91 -49.33 32.33
CA SER A 6 0.51 -48.88 32.45
C SER A 6 0.35 -47.41 32.12
N ASN A 7 1.32 -46.59 32.50
CA ASN A 7 1.33 -45.15 32.15
C ASN A 7 1.71 -44.90 30.68
N ALA A 8 2.59 -45.74 30.14
CA ALA A 8 2.90 -45.66 28.72
C ALA A 8 1.71 -46.03 27.83
N TRP A 9 0.94 -47.08 28.22
CA TRP A 9 -0.25 -47.49 27.50
C TRP A 9 -1.36 -46.45 27.58
N LYS A 10 -1.61 -45.88 28.75
CA LYS A 10 -2.59 -44.79 28.97
C LYS A 10 -2.20 -43.51 28.17
N SER A 11 -0.93 -43.23 28.04
CA SER A 11 -0.48 -42.09 27.24
C SER A 11 -0.64 -42.37 25.75
N GLY A 12 -0.37 -43.61 25.31
CA GLY A 12 -0.59 -44.04 23.92
C GLY A 12 -2.06 -43.99 23.50
N SER A 13 -2.97 -44.50 24.35
CA SER A 13 -4.41 -44.45 24.07
C SER A 13 -4.94 -43.03 23.99
N ARG A 14 -4.51 -42.11 24.89
CA ARG A 14 -4.87 -40.69 24.80
C ARG A 14 -4.45 -40.03 23.49
N ILE A 15 -3.28 -40.33 22.99
CA ILE A 15 -2.78 -39.78 21.71
C ILE A 15 -3.64 -40.28 20.56
N ILE A 16 -4.04 -41.55 20.57
CA ILE A 16 -4.90 -42.13 19.55
C ILE A 16 -6.31 -41.53 19.62
N ASP A 17 -6.88 -41.41 20.80
CA ASP A 17 -8.21 -40.81 20.99
C ASP A 17 -8.23 -39.33 20.56
N LEU A 18 -7.16 -38.55 20.87
CA LEU A 18 -6.97 -37.18 20.39
C LEU A 18 -6.86 -37.14 18.85
N ALA A 19 -6.09 -38.03 18.26
CA ALA A 19 -5.94 -38.09 16.81
C ALA A 19 -7.27 -38.41 16.11
N ILE A 20 -8.05 -39.34 16.65
CA ILE A 20 -9.38 -39.69 16.13
C ILE A 20 -10.36 -38.53 16.28
N SER A 21 -10.34 -37.84 17.41
CA SER A 21 -11.21 -36.67 17.65
C SER A 21 -10.89 -35.47 16.78
N LEU A 22 -9.63 -35.32 16.33
CA LEU A 22 -9.20 -34.26 15.42
C LEU A 22 -9.46 -34.57 13.93
N LEU A 23 -9.70 -35.84 13.57
CA LEU A 23 -9.94 -36.27 12.18
C LEU A 23 -11.05 -35.47 11.47
N PRO A 24 -12.27 -35.26 12.04
CA PRO A 24 -13.31 -34.50 11.37
C PRO A 24 -12.92 -33.05 11.15
N ASN A 25 -12.24 -32.43 12.14
CA ASN A 25 -11.73 -31.07 12.00
C ASN A 25 -10.62 -30.95 10.97
N ALA A 26 -9.74 -31.95 10.89
CA ALA A 26 -8.68 -31.99 9.89
C ALA A 26 -9.25 -32.11 8.46
N ILE A 27 -10.27 -32.95 8.26
CA ILE A 27 -10.95 -33.06 6.97
C ILE A 27 -11.60 -31.73 6.58
N LEU A 28 -12.32 -31.09 7.49
CA LEU A 28 -12.95 -29.79 7.28
C LEU A 28 -11.89 -28.72 6.94
N ALA A 29 -10.78 -28.68 7.66
CA ALA A 29 -9.68 -27.75 7.43
C ALA A 29 -9.05 -27.94 6.05
N ILE A 30 -8.84 -29.19 5.63
CA ILE A 30 -8.33 -29.51 4.28
C ILE A 30 -9.32 -29.03 3.20
N VAL A 31 -10.60 -29.27 3.36
CA VAL A 31 -11.63 -28.84 2.41
C VAL A 31 -11.63 -27.30 2.28
N ILE A 32 -11.59 -26.60 3.42
CA ILE A 32 -11.54 -25.13 3.44
C ILE A 32 -10.23 -24.62 2.81
N PHE A 33 -9.11 -25.25 3.12
CA PHE A 33 -7.83 -24.83 2.53
C PHE A 33 -7.80 -25.04 1.02
N ILE A 34 -8.31 -26.17 0.51
CA ILE A 34 -8.46 -26.43 -0.92
C ILE A 34 -9.37 -25.39 -1.57
N PHE A 35 -10.48 -25.04 -0.93
CA PHE A 35 -11.36 -23.97 -1.42
C PHE A 35 -10.61 -22.64 -1.58
N PHE A 36 -9.80 -22.24 -0.58
CA PHE A 36 -8.98 -21.04 -0.66
C PHE A 36 -7.89 -21.13 -1.74
N LEU A 37 -7.29 -22.30 -1.98
CA LEU A 37 -6.33 -22.50 -3.08
C LEU A 37 -7.00 -22.29 -4.45
N ILE A 38 -8.22 -22.80 -4.63
CA ILE A 38 -8.98 -22.61 -5.85
C ILE A 38 -9.31 -21.13 -6.03
N LEU A 39 -9.80 -20.47 -4.97
CA LEU A 39 -10.11 -19.04 -4.95
C LEU A 39 -8.88 -18.18 -5.27
N ALA A 40 -7.73 -18.50 -4.68
CA ALA A 40 -6.45 -17.84 -4.92
C ALA A 40 -6.00 -17.98 -6.40
N SER A 41 -6.17 -19.16 -6.98
CA SER A 41 -5.86 -19.43 -8.38
C SER A 41 -6.81 -18.68 -9.32
N ALA A 42 -8.09 -18.63 -8.99
CA ALA A 42 -9.10 -17.87 -9.73
C ALA A 42 -8.81 -16.36 -9.69
N ALA A 43 -8.53 -15.81 -8.49
CA ALA A 43 -8.18 -14.39 -8.31
C ALA A 43 -6.96 -14.01 -9.15
N LYS A 44 -5.88 -14.80 -9.09
CA LYS A 44 -4.69 -14.60 -9.93
C LYS A 44 -5.03 -14.60 -11.42
N SER A 45 -5.85 -15.56 -11.86
CA SER A 45 -6.27 -15.68 -13.26
C SER A 45 -7.06 -14.46 -13.72
N ILE A 46 -8.00 -13.98 -12.90
CA ILE A 46 -8.83 -12.79 -13.18
C ILE A 46 -7.95 -11.55 -13.31
N VAL A 47 -7.05 -11.31 -12.35
CA VAL A 47 -6.13 -10.17 -12.36
C VAL A 47 -5.22 -10.22 -13.59
N ARG A 48 -4.67 -11.39 -13.92
CA ARG A 48 -3.85 -11.57 -15.13
C ARG A 48 -4.62 -11.30 -16.41
N ARG A 49 -5.88 -11.76 -16.52
CA ARG A 49 -6.73 -11.53 -17.71
C ARG A 49 -7.06 -10.05 -17.87
N ALA A 50 -7.39 -9.36 -16.77
CA ALA A 50 -7.68 -7.94 -16.78
C ALA A 50 -6.48 -7.10 -17.22
N SER A 51 -5.26 -7.49 -16.80
CA SER A 51 -4.02 -6.78 -17.12
C SER A 51 -3.50 -7.03 -18.53
N ARG A 52 -3.86 -8.13 -19.18
CA ARG A 52 -3.44 -8.47 -20.56
C ARG A 52 -3.96 -7.48 -21.63
N ARG A 53 -5.01 -6.73 -21.34
CA ARG A 53 -5.60 -5.76 -22.28
C ARG A 53 -4.74 -4.49 -22.48
N ARG A 54 -3.67 -4.29 -21.68
CA ARG A 54 -2.73 -3.16 -21.81
C ARG A 54 -1.30 -3.68 -21.74
N GLU A 55 -0.61 -3.78 -22.87
CA GLU A 55 0.77 -4.30 -22.99
C GLU A 55 1.77 -3.66 -22.00
N ARG A 56 1.65 -2.35 -21.77
CA ARG A 56 2.53 -1.60 -20.85
C ARG A 56 2.35 -1.96 -19.37
N ARG A 57 1.31 -2.73 -18.98
CA ARG A 57 0.98 -3.07 -17.58
C ARG A 57 1.03 -4.56 -17.27
N GLN A 58 1.55 -5.38 -18.16
CA GLN A 58 1.60 -6.85 -17.96
C GLN A 58 2.36 -7.22 -16.69
N ASN A 59 3.50 -6.58 -16.42
CA ASN A 59 4.30 -6.84 -15.22
C ASN A 59 3.56 -6.48 -13.92
N LEU A 60 2.81 -5.37 -13.92
CA LEU A 60 1.99 -5.00 -12.76
C LEU A 60 0.86 -6.02 -12.51
N GLY A 61 0.23 -6.52 -13.56
CA GLY A 61 -0.80 -7.55 -13.43
C GLY A 61 -0.28 -8.87 -12.90
N LEU A 62 0.96 -9.23 -13.23
CA LEU A 62 1.62 -10.41 -12.68
C LEU A 62 1.88 -10.25 -11.18
N LEU A 63 2.45 -9.10 -10.77
CA LEU A 63 2.74 -8.80 -9.37
C LEU A 63 1.47 -8.73 -8.52
N LEU A 64 0.45 -7.99 -8.98
CA LEU A 64 -0.83 -7.88 -8.27
C LEU A 64 -1.55 -9.22 -8.17
N GLY A 65 -1.53 -10.03 -9.23
CA GLY A 65 -2.10 -11.37 -9.22
C GLY A 65 -1.38 -12.31 -8.27
N GLN A 66 -0.06 -12.21 -8.17
CA GLN A 66 0.74 -13.00 -7.22
C GLN A 66 0.49 -12.55 -5.78
N LEU A 67 0.40 -11.25 -5.53
CA LEU A 67 0.09 -10.69 -4.21
C LEU A 67 -1.29 -11.15 -3.73
N ALA A 68 -2.31 -11.03 -4.57
CA ALA A 68 -3.65 -11.51 -4.27
C ALA A 68 -3.67 -13.03 -3.98
N GLN A 69 -2.93 -13.82 -4.76
CA GLN A 69 -2.79 -15.25 -4.53
C GLN A 69 -2.18 -15.56 -3.16
N VAL A 70 -1.03 -14.94 -2.84
CA VAL A 70 -0.34 -15.16 -1.56
C VAL A 70 -1.23 -14.76 -0.38
N THR A 71 -1.90 -13.62 -0.46
CA THR A 71 -2.82 -13.16 0.59
C THR A 71 -3.94 -14.18 0.84
N LEU A 72 -4.59 -14.68 -0.21
CA LEU A 72 -5.67 -15.67 -0.07
C LEU A 72 -5.16 -17.02 0.44
N VAL A 73 -3.98 -17.45 0.03
CA VAL A 73 -3.37 -18.68 0.55
C VAL A 73 -3.05 -18.57 2.04
N VAL A 74 -2.48 -17.42 2.47
CA VAL A 74 -2.17 -17.17 3.89
C VAL A 74 -3.45 -17.13 4.72
N LEU A 75 -4.50 -16.43 4.26
CA LEU A 75 -5.79 -16.39 4.94
C LEU A 75 -6.42 -17.79 5.05
N GLY A 76 -6.41 -18.55 3.96
CA GLY A 76 -6.92 -19.92 3.95
C GLY A 76 -6.15 -20.84 4.91
N PHE A 77 -4.84 -20.70 4.96
CA PHE A 77 -4.00 -21.42 5.90
C PHE A 77 -4.32 -21.07 7.36
N LEU A 78 -4.44 -19.79 7.70
CA LEU A 78 -4.77 -19.34 9.06
C LEU A 78 -6.15 -19.85 9.50
N ILE A 79 -7.14 -19.81 8.61
CA ILE A 79 -8.50 -20.33 8.90
C ILE A 79 -8.46 -21.85 9.09
N ALA A 80 -7.80 -22.57 8.19
CA ALA A 80 -7.66 -24.03 8.28
C ALA A 80 -6.93 -24.43 9.57
N PHE A 81 -5.87 -23.73 9.91
CA PHE A 81 -5.11 -23.95 11.14
C PHE A 81 -5.97 -23.73 12.40
N SER A 82 -6.80 -22.67 12.40
CA SER A 82 -7.73 -22.39 13.51
C SER A 82 -8.74 -23.52 13.78
N ILE A 83 -9.10 -24.29 12.75
CA ILE A 83 -10.04 -25.41 12.88
C ILE A 83 -9.37 -26.63 13.48
N VAL A 84 -8.10 -26.89 13.14
CA VAL A 84 -7.36 -28.08 13.61
C VAL A 84 -6.76 -27.89 14.99
N ALA A 85 -6.40 -26.67 15.35
CA ALA A 85 -5.75 -26.37 16.62
C ALA A 85 -6.76 -26.09 17.74
N PRO A 86 -7.03 -27.01 18.68
CA PRO A 86 -8.07 -26.85 19.71
C PRO A 86 -7.82 -25.68 20.66
N SER A 87 -6.54 -25.29 20.82
CA SER A 87 -6.13 -24.18 21.69
C SER A 87 -6.11 -22.82 20.96
N PHE A 88 -6.36 -22.80 19.65
CA PHE A 88 -6.31 -21.61 18.83
C PHE A 88 -7.73 -21.11 18.54
N HIS A 89 -8.07 -20.00 19.14
CA HIS A 89 -9.41 -19.42 19.05
C HIS A 89 -9.50 -18.39 17.92
N ALA A 90 -10.70 -18.13 17.42
CA ALA A 90 -10.94 -17.06 16.44
C ALA A 90 -10.42 -15.69 16.91
N SER A 91 -10.42 -15.42 18.23
CA SER A 91 -9.82 -14.25 18.84
C SER A 91 -8.31 -14.11 18.57
N ASP A 92 -7.59 -15.23 18.44
CA ASP A 92 -6.15 -15.22 18.21
C ASP A 92 -5.85 -14.90 16.75
N LEU A 93 -6.69 -15.35 15.81
CA LEU A 93 -6.67 -14.87 14.41
C LEU A 93 -6.84 -13.37 14.34
N ILE A 94 -7.83 -12.82 15.05
CA ILE A 94 -8.07 -11.38 15.06
C ILE A 94 -6.87 -10.61 15.61
N LYS A 95 -6.25 -11.11 16.69
CA LYS A 95 -5.02 -10.52 17.26
C LYS A 95 -3.86 -10.56 16.25
N MET A 96 -3.62 -11.71 15.63
CA MET A 96 -2.55 -11.86 14.63
C MET A 96 -2.77 -10.96 13.41
N LEU A 97 -4.00 -10.90 12.89
CA LEU A 97 -4.36 -10.00 11.79
C LEU A 97 -4.24 -8.53 12.20
N GLY A 98 -4.60 -8.20 13.45
CA GLY A 98 -4.46 -6.86 14.01
C GLY A 98 -2.99 -6.42 14.05
N ILE A 99 -2.11 -7.23 14.63
CA ILE A 99 -0.66 -6.96 14.68
C ILE A 99 -0.08 -6.88 13.26
N GLY A 100 -0.45 -7.81 12.39
CA GLY A 100 -0.01 -7.84 11.00
C GLY A 100 -0.45 -6.59 10.22
N SER A 101 -1.69 -6.12 10.42
CA SER A 101 -2.20 -4.92 9.75
C SER A 101 -1.50 -3.65 10.21
N VAL A 102 -1.14 -3.55 11.51
CA VAL A 102 -0.34 -2.43 12.02
C VAL A 102 1.05 -2.42 11.39
N ALA A 103 1.71 -3.58 11.32
CA ALA A 103 3.02 -3.71 10.67
C ALA A 103 2.97 -3.31 9.18
N ILE A 104 1.95 -3.76 8.45
CA ILE A 104 1.70 -3.38 7.06
C ILE A 104 1.42 -1.87 6.96
N GLY A 105 0.61 -1.30 7.86
CA GLY A 105 0.32 0.13 7.91
C GLY A 105 1.59 0.98 8.04
N PHE A 106 2.51 0.61 8.93
CA PHE A 106 3.81 1.28 9.05
C PHE A 106 4.67 1.14 7.78
N ALA A 107 4.67 -0.04 7.15
CA ALA A 107 5.42 -0.25 5.91
C ALA A 107 4.90 0.64 4.75
N PHE A 108 3.60 0.93 4.72
CA PHE A 108 2.95 1.75 3.70
C PHE A 108 2.77 3.22 4.09
N GLN A 109 3.18 3.62 5.29
CA GLN A 109 2.96 4.96 5.84
C GLN A 109 3.37 6.08 4.88
N ASN A 110 4.60 6.03 4.34
CA ASN A 110 5.11 7.06 3.45
C ASN A 110 4.35 7.13 2.12
N ILE A 111 3.92 5.97 1.60
CA ILE A 111 3.14 5.91 0.35
C ILE A 111 1.79 6.57 0.56
N LEU A 112 1.12 6.24 1.66
CA LEU A 112 -0.19 6.78 2.01
C LEU A 112 -0.12 8.28 2.30
N GLN A 113 0.93 8.74 2.99
CA GLN A 113 1.15 10.15 3.28
C GLN A 113 1.29 10.98 1.99
N ASN A 114 2.10 10.52 1.04
CA ASN A 114 2.25 11.21 -0.25
C ASN A 114 0.97 11.20 -1.08
N PHE A 115 0.22 10.12 -1.05
CA PHE A 115 -1.06 9.99 -1.74
C PHE A 115 -2.10 10.97 -1.17
N LEU A 116 -2.26 11.01 0.16
CA LEU A 116 -3.19 11.92 0.83
C LEU A 116 -2.79 13.39 0.62
N ALA A 117 -1.49 13.70 0.71
CA ALA A 117 -0.97 15.03 0.42
C ALA A 117 -1.30 15.45 -1.03
N GLY A 118 -1.13 14.56 -2.00
CA GLY A 118 -1.48 14.82 -3.40
C GLY A 118 -2.98 15.12 -3.59
N ILE A 119 -3.85 14.36 -2.93
CA ILE A 119 -5.30 14.61 -2.95
C ILE A 119 -5.61 16.00 -2.35
N LEU A 120 -5.01 16.33 -1.20
CA LEU A 120 -5.25 17.62 -0.53
C LEU A 120 -4.73 18.80 -1.36
N ILE A 121 -3.59 18.66 -2.02
CA ILE A 121 -3.06 19.66 -2.95
C ILE A 121 -4.04 19.88 -4.12
N LEU A 122 -4.59 18.83 -4.69
CA LEU A 122 -5.55 18.91 -5.79
C LEU A 122 -6.91 19.50 -5.38
N ILE A 123 -7.33 19.31 -4.11
CA ILE A 123 -8.60 19.85 -3.61
C ILE A 123 -8.47 21.32 -3.21
N HIS A 124 -7.38 21.70 -2.54
CA HIS A 124 -7.20 23.04 -2.01
C HIS A 124 -6.48 23.98 -2.98
N GLU A 125 -5.83 23.43 -4.00
CA GLU A 125 -5.08 24.16 -5.04
C GLU A 125 -4.19 25.28 -4.47
N PRO A 126 -3.31 25.02 -3.47
CA PRO A 126 -2.44 26.05 -2.92
C PRO A 126 -1.49 26.65 -3.97
N TYR A 127 -1.24 25.93 -5.04
CA TYR A 127 -0.55 26.33 -6.26
C TYR A 127 -1.15 25.55 -7.45
N LYS A 128 -0.95 26.06 -8.65
CA LYS A 128 -1.51 25.51 -9.89
C LYS A 128 -0.42 25.14 -10.88
N LEU A 129 -0.80 24.41 -11.93
CA LEU A 129 0.08 24.17 -13.07
C LEU A 129 0.51 25.51 -13.68
N GLY A 130 1.81 25.68 -13.88
CA GLY A 130 2.42 26.90 -14.41
C GLY A 130 2.82 27.92 -13.35
N ASP A 131 2.45 27.76 -12.07
CA ASP A 131 2.95 28.62 -10.99
C ASP A 131 4.42 28.33 -10.71
N PHE A 132 5.16 29.34 -10.25
CA PHE A 132 6.50 29.17 -9.71
C PHE A 132 6.44 28.89 -8.21
N ILE A 133 7.04 27.79 -7.79
CA ILE A 133 7.11 27.43 -6.37
C ILE A 133 8.55 27.31 -5.90
N THR A 134 8.78 27.68 -4.65
CA THR A 134 10.04 27.46 -3.96
C THR A 134 9.79 26.65 -2.69
N VAL A 135 10.48 25.53 -2.53
CA VAL A 135 10.42 24.67 -1.35
C VAL A 135 11.80 24.08 -1.06
N ASN A 136 12.27 24.19 0.19
CA ASN A 136 13.57 23.65 0.62
C ASN A 136 14.77 24.07 -0.28
N GLY A 137 14.73 25.29 -0.82
CA GLY A 137 15.77 25.81 -1.73
C GLY A 137 15.66 25.33 -3.19
N LEU A 138 14.69 24.48 -3.50
CA LEU A 138 14.38 24.09 -4.88
C LEU A 138 13.34 25.06 -5.42
N GLU A 139 13.64 25.67 -6.58
CA GLU A 139 12.75 26.59 -7.25
C GLU A 139 12.45 26.13 -8.68
N GLY A 140 11.19 26.24 -9.09
CA GLY A 140 10.80 25.87 -10.45
C GLY A 140 9.32 26.08 -10.73
N MET A 141 8.97 25.99 -12.01
CA MET A 141 7.60 26.05 -12.50
C MET A 141 6.93 24.68 -12.38
N VAL A 142 5.73 24.63 -11.84
CA VAL A 142 4.93 23.39 -11.70
C VAL A 142 4.52 22.91 -13.09
N GLU A 143 5.04 21.75 -13.49
CA GLU A 143 4.70 21.08 -14.75
C GLU A 143 3.55 20.10 -14.61
N ASP A 144 3.54 19.32 -13.51
CA ASP A 144 2.54 18.28 -13.29
C ASP A 144 2.35 18.02 -11.80
N ILE A 145 1.13 17.68 -11.40
CA ILE A 145 0.77 17.27 -10.04
C ILE A 145 0.26 15.84 -10.10
N GLU A 146 1.20 14.90 -9.85
CA GLU A 146 0.90 13.47 -9.84
C GLU A 146 0.33 13.04 -8.48
N THR A 147 -0.24 11.85 -8.43
CA THR A 147 -0.83 11.26 -7.22
C THR A 147 0.09 11.23 -6.00
N ARG A 148 1.42 11.08 -6.20
CA ARG A 148 2.42 10.94 -5.13
C ARG A 148 3.50 12.01 -5.11
N ALA A 149 3.64 12.76 -6.17
CA ALA A 149 4.69 13.74 -6.34
C ALA A 149 4.23 14.88 -7.25
N THR A 150 4.78 16.06 -7.06
CA THR A 150 4.66 17.20 -7.97
C THR A 150 5.97 17.33 -8.75
N VAL A 151 5.86 17.57 -10.05
CA VAL A 151 7.00 17.75 -10.94
C VAL A 151 7.17 19.24 -11.22
N ILE A 152 8.36 19.76 -10.96
CA ILE A 152 8.72 21.14 -11.30
C ILE A 152 9.83 21.17 -12.34
N SER A 153 9.84 22.20 -13.16
CA SER A 153 10.92 22.52 -14.12
C SER A 153 11.72 23.70 -13.57
N THR A 154 13.02 23.49 -13.36
CA THR A 154 13.93 24.56 -12.91
C THR A 154 14.34 25.46 -14.08
N ALA A 155 14.90 26.64 -13.79
CA ALA A 155 15.39 27.58 -14.81
C ALA A 155 16.47 26.96 -15.74
N ASP A 156 17.24 26.00 -15.23
CA ASP A 156 18.27 25.27 -16.01
C ASP A 156 17.68 24.16 -16.89
N GLY A 157 16.34 24.03 -16.94
CA GLY A 157 15.65 23.01 -17.72
C GLY A 157 15.64 21.61 -17.10
N HIS A 158 16.03 21.46 -15.84
CA HIS A 158 15.95 20.18 -15.14
C HIS A 158 14.54 19.93 -14.59
N ARG A 159 14.09 18.68 -14.68
CA ARG A 159 12.85 18.24 -14.03
C ARG A 159 13.15 17.70 -12.64
N VAL A 160 12.56 18.29 -11.63
CA VAL A 160 12.68 17.86 -10.23
C VAL A 160 11.35 17.27 -9.79
N VAL A 161 11.40 16.05 -9.27
CA VAL A 161 10.23 15.32 -8.75
C VAL A 161 10.22 15.45 -7.23
N ILE A 162 9.27 16.20 -6.69
CA ILE A 162 9.15 16.48 -5.25
C ILE A 162 8.01 15.65 -4.69
N PRO A 163 8.25 14.77 -3.68
CA PRO A 163 7.17 14.04 -3.01
C PRO A 163 6.11 14.99 -2.45
N ASN A 164 4.83 14.71 -2.66
CA ASN A 164 3.74 15.58 -2.24
C ASN A 164 3.71 15.82 -0.72
N ALA A 165 4.12 14.84 0.08
CA ALA A 165 4.25 14.98 1.53
C ALA A 165 5.24 16.09 1.91
N VAL A 166 6.31 16.32 1.14
CA VAL A 166 7.28 17.39 1.37
C VAL A 166 6.62 18.75 1.14
N LEU A 167 5.86 18.90 0.05
CA LEU A 167 5.13 20.13 -0.27
C LEU A 167 4.01 20.45 0.72
N PHE A 168 3.40 19.40 1.31
CA PHE A 168 2.34 19.57 2.29
C PHE A 168 2.85 19.92 3.69
N THR A 169 4.05 19.42 4.07
CA THR A 169 4.60 19.59 5.43
C THR A 169 5.57 20.75 5.56
N ASN A 170 6.09 21.30 4.46
CA ASN A 170 7.02 22.43 4.47
C ASN A 170 6.38 23.70 3.93
N PRO A 171 6.88 24.88 4.33
CA PRO A 171 6.49 26.14 3.72
C PRO A 171 6.79 26.15 2.23
N VAL A 172 5.79 26.46 1.42
CA VAL A 172 5.93 26.63 -0.03
C VAL A 172 5.68 28.10 -0.36
N VAL A 173 6.65 28.76 -0.97
CA VAL A 173 6.49 30.11 -1.51
C VAL A 173 5.95 29.96 -2.92
N VAL A 174 4.81 30.56 -3.20
CA VAL A 174 4.16 30.52 -4.51
C VAL A 174 4.23 31.89 -5.15
N ARG A 175 4.76 31.94 -6.39
CA ARG A 175 4.70 33.09 -7.26
C ARG A 175 3.77 32.80 -8.43
N ASN A 176 2.65 33.50 -8.45
CA ASN A 176 1.64 33.36 -9.49
C ASN A 176 2.17 33.90 -10.82
N LYS A 177 1.87 33.20 -11.90
CA LYS A 177 2.25 33.60 -13.26
C LYS A 177 1.69 34.99 -13.63
N ASP A 178 0.50 35.31 -13.15
CA ASP A 178 -0.19 36.60 -13.44
C ASP A 178 0.49 37.80 -12.81
N ASN A 179 1.28 37.61 -11.72
CA ASN A 179 1.95 38.73 -11.04
C ASN A 179 3.25 39.16 -11.71
N LYS A 180 3.81 38.40 -12.66
CA LYS A 180 4.96 38.84 -13.47
C LYS A 180 4.58 39.93 -14.46
N GLN A 181 3.39 39.85 -15.03
CA GLN A 181 2.92 40.90 -15.98
C GLN A 181 2.66 42.27 -15.31
N GLY A 182 2.25 42.27 -14.03
CA GLY A 182 2.06 43.48 -13.26
C GLY A 182 3.37 44.22 -12.96
N LEU A 183 4.43 43.52 -12.62
CA LEU A 183 5.74 44.13 -12.31
C LEU A 183 6.48 44.64 -13.56
N GLU A 184 6.38 43.95 -14.68
CA GLU A 184 6.98 44.41 -15.95
C GLU A 184 6.24 45.65 -16.52
N THR A 185 4.93 45.74 -16.33
CA THR A 185 4.15 46.95 -16.70
C THR A 185 4.45 48.15 -15.82
N ASP A 186 4.58 47.98 -14.49
CA ASP A 186 4.94 49.03 -13.56
C ASP A 186 6.37 49.54 -13.76
N GLU A 187 7.34 48.66 -14.07
CA GLU A 187 8.70 49.07 -14.40
C GLU A 187 8.75 49.80 -15.73
N ALA A 188 8.02 49.35 -16.75
CA ALA A 188 7.96 49.99 -18.05
C ALA A 188 7.30 51.39 -17.97
N GLU A 189 6.24 51.53 -17.16
CA GLU A 189 5.54 52.78 -16.94
C GLU A 189 6.37 53.78 -16.11
N SER A 190 7.12 53.29 -15.12
CA SER A 190 8.03 54.08 -14.29
C SER A 190 9.25 54.64 -15.06
N VAL A 191 9.70 53.92 -16.09
CA VAL A 191 10.80 54.38 -17.02
C VAL A 191 10.25 55.41 -18.00
N SER A 192 9.01 55.25 -18.47
CA SER A 192 8.36 56.19 -19.40
C SER A 192 8.06 57.58 -18.81
N VAL A 193 7.83 57.66 -17.50
CA VAL A 193 7.51 58.92 -16.79
C VAL A 193 8.78 59.74 -16.46
N ARG A 194 9.99 59.19 -16.62
CA ARG A 194 11.26 59.89 -16.33
C ARG A 194 11.95 60.55 -17.55
N HIS A 195 11.32 60.52 -18.69
CA HIS A 195 11.72 61.26 -19.90
C HIS A 195 10.69 62.31 -20.26
#